data_c047cf0416202f83225f555dbf9d04b0
#
_entry.id   c047cf0416202f83225f555dbf9d04b0
#
_cell.length_a   1.000
_cell.length_b   1.000
_cell.length_c   1.000
_cell.angle_alpha   90.00
_cell.angle_beta   90.00
_cell.angle_gamma   90.00
#
_symmetry.space_group_name_H-M   'P 1'
#
loop_
_entity.id
_entity.type
_entity.pdbx_description
1 polymer ?
#
loop_
_entity_poly.entity_id
_entity_poly.type
_entity_poly.pdbx_seq_one_letter_code
_entity_poly.pdbx_strand_id
1 'polypeptide(L)'
;MDRKLLKQQSKNLIRNAQPKPVVAAIIYILITAVLAFLSYKLVGGYDSSLSNQLQEFAIEFENGNYIDPDQFAYALQGATPSPAASLLDLAIDIVTAMLGAGFAIFCLRTIRGFEASYWNIFDSFAMFFRIIWLYIVEIFFISLWSLLLIFPGIIAYYRYRMAIYLVLEHPEMSVMQCIRESKRLMTGHKGELFVLDLSFIGWALLVALASYAGDEIAAMLPYSALTEMLTVVGLGMFVQFYVYPYIQLTVAGYYKQLTEQDATRNAFNNGWTPEF
;
A
#
# COMPACT_ATOMS: atom_id res chain seq x y z
N MET A 1 -19.25 8.39 -11.15
CA MET A 1 -18.76 9.31 -10.07
C MET A 1 -17.90 10.44 -10.63
N ASP A 2 -17.98 11.65 -10.05
CA ASP A 2 -17.13 12.77 -10.49
C ASP A 2 -15.75 12.72 -9.79
N ARG A 3 -14.74 12.27 -10.54
CA ARG A 3 -13.36 12.13 -10.08
C ARG A 3 -12.70 13.49 -9.77
N LYS A 4 -13.10 14.56 -10.48
CA LYS A 4 -12.56 15.91 -10.23
C LYS A 4 -13.03 16.42 -8.88
N LEU A 5 -14.31 16.21 -8.59
CA LEU A 5 -14.90 16.59 -7.30
C LEU A 5 -14.26 15.84 -6.13
N LEU A 6 -14.08 14.51 -6.24
CA LEU A 6 -13.40 13.69 -5.23
C LEU A 6 -11.97 14.20 -4.93
N LYS A 7 -11.21 14.45 -5.98
CA LYS A 7 -9.85 14.99 -5.86
C LYS A 7 -9.83 16.39 -5.23
N GLN A 8 -10.79 17.22 -5.58
CA GLN A 8 -10.91 18.57 -5.01
C GLN A 8 -11.30 18.52 -3.53
N GLN A 9 -12.24 17.66 -3.14
CA GLN A 9 -12.59 17.42 -1.74
C GLN A 9 -11.39 16.95 -0.93
N SER A 10 -10.62 15.99 -1.42
CA SER A 10 -9.42 15.48 -0.77
C SER A 10 -8.35 16.58 -0.59
N LYS A 11 -8.13 17.42 -1.61
CA LYS A 11 -7.23 18.58 -1.50
C LYS A 11 -7.70 19.59 -0.44
N ASN A 12 -9.01 19.84 -0.38
CA ASN A 12 -9.58 20.73 0.63
C ASN A 12 -9.40 20.16 2.05
N LEU A 13 -9.60 18.86 2.23
CA LEU A 13 -9.36 18.20 3.52
C LEU A 13 -7.88 18.23 3.92
N ILE A 14 -6.96 18.02 3.00
CA ILE A 14 -5.51 18.13 3.27
C ILE A 14 -5.16 19.53 3.81
N ARG A 15 -5.81 20.59 3.29
CA ARG A 15 -5.53 21.97 3.67
C ARG A 15 -6.20 22.37 4.97
N ASN A 16 -7.45 21.94 5.19
CA ASN A 16 -8.35 22.52 6.19
C ASN A 16 -8.72 21.57 7.32
N ALA A 17 -8.56 20.23 7.16
CA ALA A 17 -8.93 19.28 8.21
C ALA A 17 -8.00 19.40 9.44
N GLN A 18 -8.57 19.14 10.61
CA GLN A 18 -7.87 19.00 11.87
C GLN A 18 -8.25 17.65 12.49
N PRO A 19 -7.27 16.85 12.86
CA PRO A 19 -5.81 16.99 12.67
C PRO A 19 -5.38 16.92 11.20
N LYS A 20 -4.24 17.54 10.87
CA LYS A 20 -3.79 17.64 9.47
C LYS A 20 -3.39 16.29 8.89
N PRO A 21 -4.00 15.86 7.76
CA PRO A 21 -3.69 14.56 7.15
C PRO A 21 -2.22 14.40 6.70
N VAL A 22 -1.57 15.51 6.33
CA VAL A 22 -0.13 15.49 5.99
C VAL A 22 0.72 15.12 7.20
N VAL A 23 0.40 15.63 8.40
CA VAL A 23 1.14 15.29 9.62
C VAL A 23 0.93 13.83 9.98
N ALA A 24 -0.30 13.32 9.87
CA ALA A 24 -0.57 11.89 10.05
C ALA A 24 0.22 11.01 9.06
N ALA A 25 0.32 11.44 7.80
CA ALA A 25 1.11 10.74 6.79
C ALA A 25 2.61 10.79 7.09
N ILE A 26 3.14 11.92 7.56
CA ILE A 26 4.55 12.04 7.98
C ILE A 26 4.83 11.04 9.12
N ILE A 27 3.97 10.99 10.15
CA ILE A 27 4.12 10.05 11.26
C ILE A 27 4.13 8.60 10.73
N TYR A 28 3.15 8.25 9.90
CA TYR A 28 3.04 6.92 9.29
C TYR A 28 4.29 6.57 8.47
N ILE A 29 4.70 7.44 7.55
CA ILE A 29 5.84 7.21 6.65
C ILE A 29 7.15 7.12 7.43
N LEU A 30 7.35 7.96 8.45
CA LEU A 30 8.55 7.89 9.28
C LEU A 30 8.62 6.57 10.08
N ILE A 31 7.52 6.13 10.66
CA ILE A 31 7.49 4.83 11.37
C ILE A 31 7.80 3.68 10.40
N THR A 32 7.16 3.65 9.24
CA THR A 32 7.40 2.60 8.24
C THR A 32 8.81 2.67 7.66
N ALA A 33 9.39 3.85 7.48
CA ALA A 33 10.78 4.02 7.07
C ALA A 33 11.78 3.48 8.10
N VAL A 34 11.53 3.72 9.39
CA VAL A 34 12.35 3.14 10.49
C VAL A 34 12.21 1.62 10.49
N LEU A 35 11.01 1.08 10.32
CA LEU A 35 10.79 -0.37 10.23
C LEU A 35 11.50 -0.97 9.02
N ALA A 36 11.42 -0.34 7.86
CA ALA A 36 12.12 -0.77 6.65
C ALA A 36 13.64 -0.75 6.83
N PHE A 37 14.18 0.32 7.43
CA PHE A 37 15.61 0.39 7.73
C PHE A 37 16.05 -0.66 8.76
N LEU A 38 15.22 -0.94 9.76
CA LEU A 38 15.47 -1.97 10.74
C LEU A 38 15.44 -3.36 10.09
N SER A 39 14.47 -3.66 9.23
CA SER A 39 14.43 -4.88 8.43
C SER A 39 15.70 -5.03 7.62
N TYR A 40 16.07 -4.00 6.86
CA TYR A 40 17.31 -3.98 6.08
C TYR A 40 18.54 -4.33 6.93
N LYS A 41 18.68 -3.76 8.12
CA LYS A 41 19.83 -4.01 9.01
C LYS A 41 19.83 -5.40 9.65
N LEU A 42 18.66 -5.91 10.04
CA LEU A 42 18.53 -7.17 10.78
C LEU A 42 18.44 -8.40 9.87
N VAL A 43 17.86 -8.25 8.69
CA VAL A 43 17.74 -9.33 7.70
C VAL A 43 19.04 -9.51 6.90
N GLY A 44 19.99 -8.58 7.03
CA GLY A 44 21.34 -8.73 6.47
C GLY A 44 21.60 -7.83 5.24
N GLY A 45 20.81 -6.77 5.10
CA GLY A 45 20.94 -5.87 3.95
C GLY A 45 20.58 -6.57 2.62
N TYR A 46 20.24 -5.80 1.63
CA TYR A 46 20.26 -6.32 0.24
C TYR A 46 21.70 -6.78 0.01
N ASP A 47 21.91 -8.11 -0.06
CA ASP A 47 23.25 -8.63 -0.16
C ASP A 47 23.85 -8.14 -1.49
N SER A 48 24.57 -7.01 -1.42
CA SER A 48 25.31 -6.46 -2.55
C SER A 48 26.30 -7.51 -3.09
N SER A 49 26.61 -8.52 -2.28
CA SER A 49 27.43 -9.65 -2.69
C SER A 49 26.75 -10.47 -3.79
N LEU A 50 25.44 -10.73 -3.68
CA LEU A 50 24.72 -11.45 -4.74
C LEU A 50 24.64 -10.63 -6.03
N SER A 51 24.29 -9.34 -5.94
CA SER A 51 24.22 -8.48 -7.14
C SER A 51 25.59 -8.36 -7.80
N ASN A 52 26.66 -8.23 -7.02
CA ASN A 52 28.03 -8.20 -7.51
C ASN A 52 28.45 -9.54 -8.11
N GLN A 53 28.14 -10.67 -7.45
CA GLN A 53 28.41 -12.00 -7.97
C GLN A 53 27.62 -12.29 -9.25
N LEU A 54 26.34 -11.93 -9.34
CA LEU A 54 25.56 -12.05 -10.57
C LEU A 54 26.12 -11.19 -11.69
N GLN A 55 26.60 -10.00 -11.39
CA GLN A 55 27.25 -9.13 -12.36
C GLN A 55 28.59 -9.72 -12.82
N GLU A 56 29.38 -10.29 -11.91
CA GLU A 56 30.62 -11.00 -12.23
C GLU A 56 30.36 -12.22 -13.12
N PHE A 57 29.36 -13.04 -12.79
CA PHE A 57 28.92 -14.14 -13.65
C PHE A 57 28.43 -13.68 -15.03
N ALA A 58 27.73 -12.55 -15.11
CA ALA A 58 27.31 -12.00 -16.39
C ALA A 58 28.51 -11.55 -17.25
N ILE A 59 29.52 -10.93 -16.64
CA ILE A 59 30.76 -10.53 -17.31
C ILE A 59 31.56 -11.76 -17.76
N GLU A 60 31.66 -12.78 -16.93
CA GLU A 60 32.33 -14.05 -17.30
C GLU A 60 31.62 -14.73 -18.46
N PHE A 61 30.28 -14.76 -18.46
CA PHE A 61 29.49 -15.31 -19.55
C PHE A 61 29.68 -14.52 -20.86
N GLU A 62 29.70 -13.19 -20.81
CA GLU A 62 29.99 -12.33 -21.97
C GLU A 62 31.40 -12.55 -22.55
N ASN A 63 32.36 -12.82 -21.67
CA ASN A 63 33.73 -13.12 -22.06
C ASN A 63 33.91 -14.56 -22.59
N GLY A 64 32.85 -15.37 -22.63
CA GLY A 64 32.89 -16.77 -23.09
C GLY A 64 33.52 -17.72 -22.07
N ASN A 65 33.69 -17.33 -20.83
CA ASN A 65 34.25 -18.18 -19.79
C ASN A 65 33.17 -19.17 -19.29
N TYR A 66 33.65 -20.36 -18.87
CA TYR A 66 32.78 -21.35 -18.26
C TYR A 66 32.38 -20.90 -16.85
N ILE A 67 31.09 -20.79 -16.59
CA ILE A 67 30.57 -20.59 -15.26
C ILE A 67 30.33 -21.95 -14.63
N ASP A 68 30.98 -22.21 -13.50
CA ASP A 68 30.77 -23.44 -12.73
C ASP A 68 29.32 -23.41 -12.14
N PRO A 69 28.47 -24.39 -12.52
CA PRO A 69 27.12 -24.48 -12.00
C PRO A 69 27.03 -24.57 -10.47
N ASP A 70 28.06 -25.19 -9.84
CA ASP A 70 28.11 -25.35 -8.38
C ASP A 70 28.42 -24.01 -7.70
N GLN A 71 29.29 -23.17 -8.28
CA GLN A 71 29.55 -21.81 -7.80
C GLN A 71 28.31 -20.93 -7.94
N PHE A 72 27.62 -21.01 -9.07
CA PHE A 72 26.38 -20.28 -9.29
C PHE A 72 25.27 -20.69 -8.31
N ALA A 73 25.11 -22.02 -8.10
CA ALA A 73 24.16 -22.56 -7.14
C ALA A 73 24.51 -22.15 -5.69
N TYR A 74 25.80 -22.10 -5.35
CA TYR A 74 26.26 -21.65 -4.03
C TYR A 74 26.01 -20.17 -3.79
N ALA A 75 26.24 -19.33 -4.81
CA ALA A 75 25.92 -17.90 -4.75
C ALA A 75 24.41 -17.66 -4.53
N LEU A 76 23.56 -18.40 -5.26
CA LEU A 76 22.11 -18.33 -5.07
C LEU A 76 21.67 -18.83 -3.68
N GLN A 77 22.35 -19.83 -3.14
CA GLN A 77 22.03 -20.38 -1.80
C GLN A 77 22.43 -19.44 -0.67
N GLY A 78 23.54 -18.71 -0.83
CA GLY A 78 23.96 -17.65 0.11
C GLY A 78 23.07 -16.42 0.10
N ALA A 79 22.31 -16.23 -0.99
CA ALA A 79 21.38 -15.11 -1.14
C ALA A 79 20.01 -15.34 -0.49
N THR A 80 19.70 -16.56 -0.06
CA THR A 80 18.43 -16.83 0.61
C THR A 80 18.51 -16.38 2.07
N PRO A 81 17.60 -15.48 2.52
CA PRO A 81 17.61 -15.06 3.91
C PRO A 81 17.39 -16.26 4.84
N SER A 82 18.00 -16.22 6.02
CA SER A 82 17.79 -17.27 7.01
C SER A 82 16.29 -17.36 7.37
N PRO A 83 15.79 -18.53 7.79
CA PRO A 83 14.39 -18.65 8.22
C PRO A 83 14.01 -17.64 9.32
N ALA A 84 14.93 -17.34 10.23
CA ALA A 84 14.72 -16.35 11.28
C ALA A 84 14.60 -14.93 10.70
N ALA A 85 15.44 -14.57 9.72
CA ALA A 85 15.37 -13.30 9.01
C ALA A 85 14.04 -13.15 8.26
N SER A 86 13.61 -14.21 7.55
CA SER A 86 12.32 -14.20 6.84
C SER A 86 11.12 -14.06 7.78
N LEU A 87 11.16 -14.66 8.97
CA LEU A 87 10.11 -14.49 9.98
C LEU A 87 10.08 -13.07 10.55
N LEU A 88 11.25 -12.46 10.76
CA LEU A 88 11.34 -11.08 11.22
C LEU A 88 10.80 -10.11 10.16
N ASP A 89 11.14 -10.32 8.90
CA ASP A 89 10.66 -9.51 7.78
C ASP A 89 9.13 -9.62 7.66
N LEU A 90 8.60 -10.83 7.72
CA LEU A 90 7.15 -11.05 7.78
C LEU A 90 6.48 -10.32 8.96
N ALA A 91 7.12 -10.31 10.14
CA ALA A 91 6.57 -9.60 11.30
C ALA A 91 6.54 -8.08 11.06
N ILE A 92 7.57 -7.52 10.44
CA ILE A 92 7.65 -6.11 10.07
C ILE A 92 6.60 -5.76 9.00
N ASP A 93 6.41 -6.63 8.00
CA ASP A 93 5.37 -6.46 6.98
C ASP A 93 3.96 -6.46 7.59
N ILE A 94 3.69 -7.36 8.53
CA ILE A 94 2.42 -7.38 9.27
C ILE A 94 2.20 -6.07 10.03
N VAL A 95 3.20 -5.58 10.77
CA VAL A 95 3.10 -4.30 11.49
C VAL A 95 2.86 -3.15 10.52
N THR A 96 3.57 -3.11 9.39
CA THR A 96 3.39 -2.09 8.35
C THR A 96 1.99 -2.13 7.74
N ALA A 97 1.45 -3.31 7.46
CA ALA A 97 0.09 -3.50 6.97
C ALA A 97 -0.95 -3.01 8.00
N MET A 98 -0.72 -3.29 9.29
CA MET A 98 -1.59 -2.81 10.38
C MET A 98 -1.58 -1.27 10.46
N LEU A 99 -0.41 -0.64 10.41
CA LEU A 99 -0.29 0.82 10.38
C LEU A 99 -1.00 1.43 9.16
N GLY A 100 -0.93 0.77 7.99
CA GLY A 100 -1.65 1.17 6.79
C GLY A 100 -3.17 1.12 6.96
N ALA A 101 -3.69 0.05 7.59
CA ALA A 101 -5.10 -0.05 7.94
C ALA A 101 -5.52 1.03 8.96
N GLY A 102 -4.66 1.34 9.94
CA GLY A 102 -4.87 2.44 10.88
C GLY A 102 -4.91 3.81 10.20
N PHE A 103 -4.05 4.02 9.21
CA PHE A 103 -4.11 5.24 8.41
C PHE A 103 -5.40 5.33 7.58
N ALA A 104 -5.94 4.19 7.11
CA ALA A 104 -7.25 4.14 6.46
C ALA A 104 -8.38 4.52 7.42
N ILE A 105 -8.32 4.11 8.71
CA ILE A 105 -9.25 4.56 9.76
C ILE A 105 -9.19 6.08 9.91
N PHE A 106 -7.98 6.66 10.01
CA PHE A 106 -7.79 8.10 10.09
C PHE A 106 -8.43 8.83 8.89
N CYS A 107 -8.18 8.36 7.67
CA CYS A 107 -8.76 8.93 6.45
C CYS A 107 -10.28 8.82 6.43
N LEU A 108 -10.81 7.68 6.85
CA LEU A 108 -12.24 7.42 6.87
C LEU A 108 -12.97 8.34 7.86
N ARG A 109 -12.42 8.50 9.08
CA ARG A 109 -12.95 9.46 10.07
C ARG A 109 -12.91 10.88 9.54
N THR A 110 -11.80 11.28 8.94
CA THR A 110 -11.64 12.63 8.36
C THR A 110 -12.65 12.91 7.24
N ILE A 111 -12.88 11.96 6.32
CA ILE A 111 -13.79 12.15 5.19
C ILE A 111 -15.26 12.12 5.60
N ARG A 112 -15.59 11.39 6.68
CA ARG A 112 -16.94 11.34 7.25
C ARG A 112 -17.24 12.50 8.19
N GLY A 113 -16.23 13.32 8.54
CA GLY A 113 -16.38 14.45 9.46
C GLY A 113 -16.43 14.04 10.93
N PHE A 114 -16.00 12.83 11.27
CA PHE A 114 -15.86 12.41 12.67
C PHE A 114 -14.57 13.00 13.27
N GLU A 115 -14.50 13.05 14.59
CA GLU A 115 -13.28 13.41 15.28
C GLU A 115 -12.18 12.40 14.93
N ALA A 116 -11.14 12.89 14.25
CA ALA A 116 -9.95 12.11 13.93
C ALA A 116 -8.83 12.49 14.92
N SER A 117 -7.92 11.55 15.15
CA SER A 117 -6.71 11.73 15.96
C SER A 117 -5.53 11.06 15.27
N TYR A 118 -4.33 11.58 15.49
CA TYR A 118 -3.12 10.91 15.00
C TYR A 118 -2.95 9.49 15.57
N TRP A 119 -3.50 9.23 16.75
CA TRP A 119 -3.50 7.89 17.38
C TRP A 119 -4.35 6.88 16.62
N ASN A 120 -5.28 7.31 15.75
CA ASN A 120 -6.08 6.37 14.94
C ASN A 120 -5.24 5.46 14.04
N ILE A 121 -3.98 5.83 13.76
CA ILE A 121 -3.02 4.98 13.04
C ILE A 121 -2.80 3.65 13.79
N PHE A 122 -2.96 3.64 15.11
CA PHE A 122 -2.79 2.45 15.95
C PHE A 122 -4.11 1.73 16.27
N ASP A 123 -5.26 2.31 15.97
CA ASP A 123 -6.59 1.71 16.27
C ASP A 123 -6.80 0.36 15.55
N SER A 124 -6.14 0.16 14.41
CA SER A 124 -6.19 -1.10 13.65
C SER A 124 -5.72 -2.31 14.48
N PHE A 125 -4.80 -2.12 15.43
CA PHE A 125 -4.28 -3.21 16.25
C PHE A 125 -5.34 -3.83 17.15
N ALA A 126 -6.41 -3.08 17.50
CA ALA A 126 -7.57 -3.63 18.22
C ALA A 126 -8.33 -4.68 17.39
N MET A 127 -8.21 -4.62 16.05
CA MET A 127 -8.86 -5.56 15.13
C MET A 127 -7.84 -6.45 14.40
N PHE A 128 -6.68 -6.71 15.04
CA PHE A 128 -5.50 -7.37 14.44
C PHE A 128 -5.88 -8.65 13.68
N PHE A 129 -6.45 -9.65 14.35
CA PHE A 129 -6.78 -10.94 13.73
C PHE A 129 -7.75 -10.82 12.57
N ARG A 130 -8.67 -9.87 12.65
CA ARG A 130 -9.67 -9.64 11.63
C ARG A 130 -9.07 -9.04 10.36
N ILE A 131 -8.18 -8.07 10.50
CA ILE A 131 -7.48 -7.41 9.39
C ILE A 131 -6.50 -8.39 8.74
N ILE A 132 -5.73 -9.13 9.53
CA ILE A 132 -4.82 -10.15 9.00
C ILE A 132 -5.59 -11.23 8.23
N TRP A 133 -6.70 -11.71 8.78
CA TRP A 133 -7.55 -12.68 8.08
C TRP A 133 -8.10 -12.13 6.77
N LEU A 134 -8.48 -10.85 6.73
CA LEU A 134 -8.90 -10.18 5.49
C LEU A 134 -7.79 -10.23 4.44
N TYR A 135 -6.57 -9.81 4.80
CA TYR A 135 -5.45 -9.79 3.87
C TYR A 135 -5.08 -11.20 3.36
N ILE A 136 -5.10 -12.21 4.23
CA ILE A 136 -4.86 -13.60 3.82
C ILE A 136 -5.90 -14.04 2.77
N VAL A 137 -7.17 -13.77 3.03
CA VAL A 137 -8.25 -14.17 2.10
C VAL A 137 -8.19 -13.37 0.80
N GLU A 138 -7.89 -12.07 0.86
CA GLU A 138 -7.73 -11.24 -0.34
C GLU A 138 -6.56 -11.74 -1.20
N ILE A 139 -5.39 -11.96 -0.60
CA ILE A 139 -4.20 -12.45 -1.30
C ILE A 139 -4.51 -13.82 -1.92
N PHE A 140 -5.15 -14.72 -1.18
CA PHE A 140 -5.54 -16.03 -1.70
C PHE A 140 -6.42 -15.93 -2.95
N PHE A 141 -7.49 -15.15 -2.90
CA PHE A 141 -8.38 -15.01 -4.06
C PHE A 141 -7.72 -14.25 -5.22
N ILE A 142 -6.97 -13.20 -4.94
CA ILE A 142 -6.27 -12.45 -6.01
C ILE A 142 -5.23 -13.36 -6.68
N SER A 143 -4.44 -14.10 -5.91
CA SER A 143 -3.45 -15.04 -6.44
C SER A 143 -4.09 -16.14 -7.29
N LEU A 144 -5.23 -16.69 -6.85
CA LEU A 144 -5.97 -17.72 -7.59
C LEU A 144 -6.43 -17.21 -8.96
N TRP A 145 -6.94 -15.95 -9.02
CA TRP A 145 -7.34 -15.34 -10.28
C TRP A 145 -6.14 -14.94 -11.14
N SER A 146 -5.04 -14.52 -10.53
CA SER A 146 -3.79 -14.15 -11.23
C SER A 146 -3.10 -15.37 -11.84
N LEU A 147 -3.24 -16.55 -11.22
CA LEU A 147 -2.72 -17.82 -11.75
C LEU A 147 -3.41 -18.20 -13.07
N LEU A 148 -4.68 -17.86 -13.22
CA LEU A 148 -5.41 -18.10 -14.48
C LEU A 148 -4.91 -17.15 -15.57
N LEU A 149 -4.91 -15.85 -15.31
CA LEU A 149 -4.44 -14.80 -16.20
C LEU A 149 -4.24 -13.51 -15.42
N ILE A 150 -3.32 -12.64 -15.85
CA ILE A 150 -3.03 -11.35 -15.20
C ILE A 150 -4.29 -10.46 -15.14
N PHE A 151 -5.08 -10.37 -16.23
CA PHE A 151 -6.27 -9.52 -16.27
C PHE A 151 -7.36 -9.89 -15.27
N PRO A 152 -7.74 -11.16 -15.06
CA PRO A 152 -8.65 -11.54 -13.98
C PRO A 152 -8.14 -11.20 -12.59
N GLY A 153 -6.82 -11.30 -12.35
CA GLY A 153 -6.19 -10.90 -11.10
C GLY A 153 -6.37 -9.40 -10.80
N ILE A 154 -6.15 -8.54 -11.80
CA ILE A 154 -6.40 -7.10 -11.67
C ILE A 154 -7.89 -6.82 -11.37
N ILE A 155 -8.81 -7.49 -12.06
CA ILE A 155 -10.24 -7.34 -11.82
C ILE A 155 -10.59 -7.80 -10.39
N ALA A 156 -9.99 -8.87 -9.89
CA ALA A 156 -10.18 -9.38 -8.54
C ALA A 156 -9.66 -8.38 -7.49
N TYR A 157 -8.50 -7.78 -7.71
CA TYR A 157 -7.96 -6.72 -6.85
C TYR A 157 -8.96 -5.57 -6.68
N TYR A 158 -9.49 -5.01 -7.79
CA TYR A 158 -10.48 -3.93 -7.71
C TYR A 158 -11.80 -4.37 -7.09
N ARG A 159 -12.16 -5.65 -7.21
CA ARG A 159 -13.37 -6.22 -6.62
C ARG A 159 -13.33 -6.25 -5.09
N TYR A 160 -12.16 -6.48 -4.50
CA TYR A 160 -12.00 -6.65 -3.04
C TYR A 160 -11.50 -5.38 -2.35
N ARG A 161 -11.02 -4.38 -3.09
CA ARG A 161 -10.37 -3.18 -2.54
C ARG A 161 -11.19 -2.40 -1.51
N MET A 162 -12.52 -2.49 -1.52
CA MET A 162 -13.37 -1.82 -0.53
C MET A 162 -13.59 -2.66 0.73
N ALA A 163 -13.15 -3.92 0.77
CA ALA A 163 -13.38 -4.80 1.90
C ALA A 163 -12.69 -4.32 3.18
N ILE A 164 -11.50 -3.69 3.07
CA ILE A 164 -10.82 -3.11 4.22
C ILE A 164 -11.69 -2.06 4.92
N TYR A 165 -12.30 -1.12 4.15
CA TYR A 165 -13.16 -0.10 4.72
C TYR A 165 -14.41 -0.69 5.39
N LEU A 166 -14.99 -1.74 4.80
CA LEU A 166 -16.12 -2.46 5.37
C LEU A 166 -15.74 -3.17 6.68
N VAL A 167 -14.55 -3.80 6.74
CA VAL A 167 -14.04 -4.42 7.97
C VAL A 167 -13.85 -3.39 9.07
N LEU A 168 -13.41 -2.17 8.73
CA LEU A 168 -13.15 -1.10 9.69
C LEU A 168 -14.44 -0.44 10.20
N GLU A 169 -15.48 -0.31 9.34
CA GLU A 169 -16.74 0.34 9.71
C GLU A 169 -17.78 -0.60 10.30
N HIS A 170 -17.74 -1.90 9.94
CA HIS A 170 -18.76 -2.88 10.28
C HIS A 170 -18.18 -4.02 11.12
N PRO A 171 -17.89 -3.80 12.41
CA PRO A 171 -17.36 -4.84 13.29
C PRO A 171 -18.30 -6.03 13.48
N GLU A 172 -19.58 -5.87 13.25
CA GLU A 172 -20.62 -6.91 13.31
C GLU A 172 -20.55 -7.89 12.12
N MET A 173 -19.99 -7.48 10.98
CA MET A 173 -19.91 -8.32 9.78
C MET A 173 -18.69 -9.25 9.85
N SER A 174 -18.84 -10.50 9.42
CA SER A 174 -17.68 -11.38 9.23
C SER A 174 -16.81 -10.92 8.07
N VAL A 175 -15.52 -11.26 8.06
CA VAL A 175 -14.59 -10.92 6.97
C VAL A 175 -15.09 -11.37 5.60
N MET A 176 -15.66 -12.60 5.53
CA MET A 176 -16.24 -13.12 4.29
C MET A 176 -17.49 -12.36 3.84
N GLN A 177 -18.25 -11.78 4.78
CA GLN A 177 -19.36 -10.88 4.45
C GLN A 177 -18.84 -9.57 3.89
N CYS A 178 -17.80 -8.99 4.50
CA CYS A 178 -17.15 -7.76 3.98
C CYS A 178 -16.59 -7.97 2.57
N ILE A 179 -15.97 -9.11 2.28
CA ILE A 179 -15.49 -9.44 0.92
C ILE A 179 -16.65 -9.57 -0.07
N ARG A 180 -17.75 -10.26 0.31
CA ARG A 180 -18.94 -10.36 -0.56
C ARG A 180 -19.57 -9.00 -0.81
N GLU A 181 -19.66 -8.18 0.23
CA GLU A 181 -20.23 -6.84 0.15
C GLU A 181 -19.35 -5.90 -0.71
N SER A 182 -18.03 -5.93 -0.53
CA SER A 182 -17.08 -5.22 -1.40
C SER A 182 -17.28 -5.61 -2.87
N LYS A 183 -17.41 -6.92 -3.14
CA LYS A 183 -17.69 -7.43 -4.49
C LYS A 183 -19.00 -6.88 -5.05
N ARG A 184 -20.06 -6.80 -4.23
CA ARG A 184 -21.37 -6.25 -4.60
C ARG A 184 -21.27 -4.76 -4.91
N LEU A 185 -20.69 -3.98 -4.01
CA LEU A 185 -20.51 -2.53 -4.16
C LEU A 185 -19.67 -2.18 -5.39
N MET A 186 -18.64 -2.95 -5.69
CA MET A 186 -17.75 -2.71 -6.82
C MET A 186 -18.31 -3.22 -8.17
N THR A 187 -19.52 -3.80 -8.17
CA THR A 187 -20.14 -4.22 -9.43
C THR A 187 -20.56 -3.00 -10.24
N GLY A 188 -20.01 -2.86 -11.45
CA GLY A 188 -20.19 -1.68 -12.31
C GLY A 188 -19.19 -0.53 -12.06
N HIS A 189 -18.51 -0.51 -10.92
CA HIS A 189 -17.65 0.62 -10.48
C HIS A 189 -16.15 0.35 -10.59
N LYS A 190 -15.72 -0.86 -10.95
CA LYS A 190 -14.29 -1.25 -11.04
C LYS A 190 -13.50 -0.37 -12.01
N GLY A 191 -14.06 -0.11 -13.19
CA GLY A 191 -13.42 0.75 -14.20
C GLY A 191 -13.30 2.19 -13.75
N GLU A 192 -14.25 2.72 -12.98
CA GLU A 192 -14.18 4.07 -12.42
C GLU A 192 -13.02 4.21 -11.44
N LEU A 193 -12.84 3.21 -10.54
CA LEU A 193 -11.75 3.19 -9.57
C LEU A 193 -10.39 2.98 -10.28
N PHE A 194 -10.34 2.10 -11.28
CA PHE A 194 -9.14 1.91 -12.11
C PHE A 194 -8.70 3.22 -12.77
N VAL A 195 -9.62 3.96 -13.40
CA VAL A 195 -9.28 5.26 -14.02
C VAL A 195 -8.94 6.32 -12.98
N LEU A 196 -9.52 6.24 -11.77
CA LEU A 196 -9.12 7.10 -10.65
C LEU A 196 -7.66 6.84 -10.26
N ASP A 197 -7.25 5.57 -10.11
CA ASP A 197 -5.87 5.21 -9.81
C ASP A 197 -4.90 5.61 -10.93
N LEU A 198 -5.29 5.37 -12.19
CA LEU A 198 -4.50 5.79 -13.35
C LEU A 198 -4.27 7.30 -13.37
N SER A 199 -5.20 8.07 -12.83
CA SER A 199 -5.07 9.53 -12.74
C SER A 199 -4.03 10.00 -11.70
N PHE A 200 -3.46 9.09 -10.90
CA PHE A 200 -2.35 9.34 -9.99
C PHE A 200 -1.00 8.88 -10.55
N ILE A 201 -0.96 8.32 -11.77
CA ILE A 201 0.29 7.81 -12.37
C ILE A 201 1.39 8.86 -12.46
N GLY A 202 1.03 10.12 -12.72
CA GLY A 202 2.00 11.22 -12.74
C GLY A 202 2.67 11.46 -11.39
N TRP A 203 1.94 11.26 -10.28
CA TRP A 203 2.49 11.31 -8.93
C TRP A 203 3.38 10.11 -8.63
N ALA A 204 3.00 8.92 -9.08
CA ALA A 204 3.82 7.72 -8.93
C ALA A 204 5.15 7.86 -9.68
N LEU A 205 5.12 8.41 -10.90
CA LEU A 205 6.34 8.72 -11.67
C LEU A 205 7.22 9.76 -10.95
N LEU A 206 6.61 10.79 -10.35
CA LEU A 206 7.36 11.78 -9.58
C LEU A 206 8.04 11.16 -8.35
N VAL A 207 7.36 10.26 -7.64
CA VAL A 207 7.95 9.51 -6.51
C VAL A 207 9.11 8.66 -6.99
N ALA A 208 8.93 7.90 -8.07
CA ALA A 208 9.98 7.05 -8.66
C ALA A 208 11.19 7.86 -9.10
N LEU A 209 10.97 8.99 -9.76
CA LEU A 209 12.05 9.89 -10.21
C LEU A 209 12.81 10.49 -9.01
N ALA A 210 12.10 10.90 -7.96
CA ALA A 210 12.74 11.42 -6.75
C ALA A 210 13.54 10.34 -6.02
N SER A 211 13.06 9.09 -5.97
CA SER A 211 13.82 7.97 -5.40
C SER A 211 15.08 7.69 -6.22
N TYR A 212 14.96 7.58 -7.55
CA TYR A 212 16.12 7.40 -8.43
C TYR A 212 17.18 8.51 -8.26
N ALA A 213 16.75 9.78 -8.20
CA ALA A 213 17.66 10.89 -7.93
C ALA A 213 18.32 10.76 -6.53
N GLY A 214 17.62 10.20 -5.54
CA GLY A 214 18.18 9.92 -4.23
C GLY A 214 19.29 8.87 -4.27
N ASP A 215 19.09 7.81 -5.02
CA ASP A 215 20.10 6.74 -5.21
C ASP A 215 21.36 7.28 -5.90
N GLU A 216 21.20 8.07 -6.94
CA GLU A 216 22.33 8.72 -7.63
C GLU A 216 23.11 9.68 -6.71
N ILE A 217 22.41 10.48 -5.91
CA ILE A 217 23.04 11.35 -4.91
C ILE A 217 23.76 10.53 -3.84
N ALA A 218 23.15 9.46 -3.34
CA ALA A 218 23.77 8.59 -2.35
C ALA A 218 25.06 7.95 -2.88
N ALA A 219 25.06 7.54 -4.15
CA ALA A 219 26.23 6.95 -4.80
C ALA A 219 27.42 7.95 -4.96
N MET A 220 27.14 9.26 -5.01
CA MET A 220 28.17 10.29 -5.10
C MET A 220 28.78 10.68 -3.75
N LEU A 221 28.13 10.29 -2.64
CA LEU A 221 28.56 10.65 -1.29
C LEU A 221 29.43 9.54 -0.66
N PRO A 222 30.34 9.89 0.28
CA PRO A 222 31.06 8.87 1.04
C PRO A 222 30.08 7.95 1.78
N TYR A 223 30.41 6.66 1.85
CA TYR A 223 29.60 5.70 2.58
C TYR A 223 29.43 6.13 4.05
N SER A 224 28.19 6.23 4.47
CA SER A 224 27.81 6.61 5.84
C SER A 224 26.42 6.04 6.15
N ALA A 225 26.07 6.02 7.44
CA ALA A 225 24.71 5.63 7.84
C ALA A 225 23.61 6.48 7.18
N LEU A 226 23.91 7.74 6.86
CA LEU A 226 22.99 8.63 6.16
C LEU A 226 22.81 8.23 4.70
N THR A 227 23.89 7.93 3.98
CA THR A 227 23.81 7.48 2.57
C THR A 227 23.09 6.16 2.47
N GLU A 228 23.38 5.22 3.37
CA GLU A 228 22.68 3.95 3.44
C GLU A 228 21.17 4.13 3.74
N MET A 229 20.82 5.02 4.67
CA MET A 229 19.41 5.35 4.93
C MET A 229 18.74 5.98 3.70
N LEU A 230 19.41 6.86 2.97
CA LEU A 230 18.89 7.47 1.74
C LEU A 230 18.62 6.44 0.66
N THR A 231 19.49 5.43 0.52
CA THR A 231 19.29 4.33 -0.44
C THR A 231 18.08 3.46 -0.06
N VAL A 232 17.92 3.11 1.23
CA VAL A 232 16.84 2.23 1.69
C VAL A 232 15.47 2.92 1.66
N VAL A 233 15.41 4.19 2.07
CA VAL A 233 14.14 4.93 2.23
C VAL A 233 13.82 5.77 0.99
N GLY A 234 14.85 6.27 0.32
CA GLY A 234 14.76 7.08 -0.90
C GLY A 234 14.26 8.51 -0.66
N LEU A 235 14.64 9.42 -1.56
CA LEU A 235 14.10 10.79 -1.55
C LEU A 235 12.61 10.85 -1.91
N GLY A 236 12.08 9.82 -2.53
CA GLY A 236 10.67 9.71 -2.87
C GLY A 236 9.74 9.82 -1.66
N MET A 237 10.22 9.50 -0.44
CA MET A 237 9.40 9.65 0.78
C MET A 237 8.94 11.09 1.01
N PHE A 238 9.76 12.09 0.67
CA PHE A 238 9.37 13.51 0.83
C PHE A 238 8.19 13.88 -0.07
N VAL A 239 8.15 13.32 -1.28
CA VAL A 239 7.01 13.47 -2.19
C VAL A 239 5.78 12.73 -1.61
N GLN A 240 6.00 11.56 -1.02
CA GLN A 240 4.93 10.75 -0.43
C GLN A 240 4.25 11.44 0.77
N PHE A 241 4.91 12.34 1.51
CA PHE A 241 4.28 13.08 2.61
C PHE A 241 3.00 13.83 2.18
N TYR A 242 2.94 14.28 0.93
CA TYR A 242 1.75 14.90 0.37
C TYR A 242 0.91 13.92 -0.46
N VAL A 243 1.55 13.10 -1.27
CA VAL A 243 0.88 12.23 -2.25
C VAL A 243 0.11 11.10 -1.56
N TYR A 244 0.70 10.50 -0.52
CA TYR A 244 0.08 9.38 0.19
C TYR A 244 -1.27 9.75 0.82
N PRO A 245 -1.37 10.79 1.68
CA PRO A 245 -2.66 11.19 2.23
C PRO A 245 -3.64 11.66 1.15
N TYR A 246 -3.16 12.26 0.06
CA TYR A 246 -4.00 12.65 -1.04
C TYR A 246 -4.68 11.46 -1.72
N ILE A 247 -3.94 10.42 -2.02
CA ILE A 247 -4.49 9.19 -2.62
C ILE A 247 -5.45 8.51 -1.62
N GLN A 248 -5.03 8.31 -0.38
CA GLN A 248 -5.81 7.60 0.63
C GLN A 248 -7.14 8.30 0.96
N LEU A 249 -7.13 9.63 1.11
CA LEU A 249 -8.36 10.41 1.28
C LEU A 249 -9.27 10.33 0.05
N THR A 250 -8.69 10.30 -1.16
CA THR A 250 -9.49 10.18 -2.39
C THR A 250 -10.16 8.80 -2.49
N VAL A 251 -9.45 7.74 -2.12
CA VAL A 251 -10.02 6.38 -2.11
C VAL A 251 -11.06 6.22 -1.00
N ALA A 252 -10.81 6.75 0.21
CA ALA A 252 -11.78 6.78 1.29
C ALA A 252 -13.03 7.59 0.91
N GLY A 253 -12.86 8.71 0.20
CA GLY A 253 -13.95 9.52 -0.35
C GLY A 253 -14.74 8.77 -1.42
N TYR A 254 -14.05 8.00 -2.25
CA TYR A 254 -14.70 7.14 -3.24
C TYR A 254 -15.57 6.07 -2.54
N TYR A 255 -15.04 5.40 -1.53
CA TYR A 255 -15.80 4.44 -0.72
C TYR A 255 -17.04 5.08 -0.08
N LYS A 256 -16.90 6.26 0.55
CA LYS A 256 -18.02 7.01 1.13
C LYS A 256 -19.12 7.27 0.10
N GLN A 257 -18.77 7.82 -1.08
CA GLN A 257 -19.76 8.09 -2.14
C GLN A 257 -20.42 6.80 -2.63
N LEU A 258 -19.68 5.70 -2.74
CA LEU A 258 -20.20 4.42 -3.17
C LEU A 258 -21.25 3.88 -2.20
N THR A 259 -20.97 3.96 -0.88
CA THR A 259 -21.92 3.51 0.15
C THR A 259 -23.15 4.42 0.25
N GLU A 260 -23.00 5.72 0.10
CA GLU A 260 -24.12 6.67 0.08
C GLU A 260 -25.05 6.44 -1.14
N GLN A 261 -24.48 6.21 -2.33
CA GLN A 261 -25.24 5.88 -3.52
C GLN A 261 -26.00 4.56 -3.38
N ASP A 262 -25.36 3.56 -2.79
CA ASP A 262 -26.00 2.27 -2.53
C ASP A 262 -27.14 2.38 -1.53
N ALA A 263 -26.95 3.13 -0.44
CA ALA A 263 -27.99 3.41 0.55
C ALA A 263 -29.20 4.11 -0.06
N THR A 264 -28.96 5.15 -0.88
CA THR A 264 -30.03 5.87 -1.59
C THR A 264 -30.78 4.95 -2.55
N ARG A 265 -30.06 4.12 -3.30
CA ARG A 265 -30.66 3.15 -4.23
C ARG A 265 -31.54 2.12 -3.51
N ASN A 266 -31.06 1.62 -2.37
CA ASN A 266 -31.81 0.65 -1.57
C ASN A 266 -33.05 1.30 -0.93
N ALA A 267 -32.95 2.54 -0.45
CA ALA A 267 -34.10 3.30 0.05
C ALA A 267 -35.18 3.49 -1.03
N PHE A 268 -34.77 3.89 -2.23
CA PHE A 268 -35.68 4.03 -3.37
C PHE A 268 -36.37 2.71 -3.75
N ASN A 269 -35.62 1.61 -3.81
CA ASN A 269 -36.15 0.29 -4.12
C ASN A 269 -37.13 -0.23 -3.04
N ASN A 270 -37.03 0.26 -1.81
CA ASN A 270 -37.90 -0.07 -0.69
C ASN A 270 -39.11 0.90 -0.58
N GLY A 271 -39.37 1.72 -1.58
CA GLY A 271 -40.55 2.56 -1.66
C GLY A 271 -40.41 3.96 -1.02
N TRP A 272 -39.18 4.35 -0.64
CA TRP A 272 -38.93 5.73 -0.18
C TRP A 272 -38.85 6.67 -1.40
N THR A 273 -39.71 7.69 -1.44
CA THR A 273 -39.65 8.78 -2.41
C THR A 273 -39.15 10.03 -1.68
N PRO A 274 -38.06 10.71 -2.16
CA PRO A 274 -37.68 11.97 -1.57
C PRO A 274 -38.80 12.99 -1.72
N GLU A 275 -39.22 13.61 -0.63
CA GLU A 275 -40.07 14.81 -0.68
C GLU A 275 -39.20 15.94 -1.22
N PHE A 276 -39.57 16.49 -2.40
CA PHE A 276 -38.97 17.70 -2.98
C PHE A 276 -39.61 18.96 -2.41
#